data_7dc5db1e2b307109d8131880c9eb803c
#
_entry.id   7dc5db1e2b307109d8131880c9eb803c
#
_cell.length_a   1.000
_cell.length_b   1.000
_cell.length_c   1.000
_cell.angle_alpha   90.00
_cell.angle_beta   90.00
_cell.angle_gamma   90.00
#
_symmetry.space_group_name_H-M   'P 1'
#
loop_
_entity.id
_entity.type
_entity.pdbx_description
1 polymer ?
#
loop_
_entity_poly.entity_id
_entity_poly.type
_entity_poly.pdbx_seq_one_letter_code
_entity_poly.pdbx_strand_id
1 'polypeptide(L)'
;ENDSGEALLSGNAAFYRDGELLGEAQLGFLADGAETDLAFGALDHLQLDWRDLSRDEGQTGIFTSADTQMRAVEFSVENTSDEAEEVRLLYAVPFAEQEELELDLDLSVTPDARDVDGQRGVHAWELTLEPGETRTIRMDVEFSWPEGEVLDWRP
;
A
#
# COMPACT_ATOMS: atom_id res chain seq x y z
N GLU A 1 19.03 -8.59 9.95
CA GLU A 1 20.49 -8.41 9.96
C GLU A 1 21.21 -9.74 10.24
N ASN A 2 22.34 -9.97 9.54
CA ASN A 2 23.19 -11.14 9.82
C ASN A 2 24.26 -10.75 10.87
N ASP A 3 24.07 -11.12 12.10
CA ASP A 3 24.97 -10.85 13.23
C ASP A 3 25.74 -12.12 13.69
N SER A 4 25.82 -13.15 12.82
CA SER A 4 26.46 -14.42 13.16
C SER A 4 27.99 -14.38 13.22
N GLY A 5 28.62 -13.30 12.76
CA GLY A 5 30.09 -13.17 12.62
C GLY A 5 30.64 -13.84 11.36
N GLU A 6 29.79 -14.46 10.55
CA GLU A 6 30.17 -15.14 9.30
C GLU A 6 29.18 -14.80 8.18
N ALA A 7 29.63 -14.89 6.92
CA ALA A 7 28.73 -14.71 5.79
C ALA A 7 27.84 -15.95 5.59
N LEU A 8 26.53 -15.71 5.41
CA LEU A 8 25.59 -16.76 5.01
C LEU A 8 25.66 -16.95 3.50
N LEU A 9 25.89 -18.19 3.08
CA LEU A 9 25.92 -18.53 1.66
C LEU A 9 24.50 -18.64 1.11
N SER A 10 24.35 -18.36 -0.18
CA SER A 10 23.07 -18.55 -0.87
C SER A 10 22.59 -20.02 -0.75
N GLY A 11 21.31 -20.19 -0.44
CA GLY A 11 20.72 -21.51 -0.26
C GLY A 11 19.22 -21.46 0.01
N ASN A 12 18.61 -22.64 0.20
CA ASN A 12 17.22 -22.72 0.64
C ASN A 12 17.13 -22.41 2.14
N ALA A 13 16.23 -21.54 2.50
CA ALA A 13 15.85 -21.26 3.88
C ALA A 13 14.40 -21.69 4.12
N ALA A 14 14.18 -22.40 5.23
CA ALA A 14 12.83 -22.73 5.69
C ALA A 14 12.42 -21.77 6.80
N PHE A 15 11.22 -21.21 6.68
CA PHE A 15 10.69 -20.24 7.61
C PHE A 15 9.65 -20.87 8.53
N TYR A 16 9.81 -20.64 9.82
CA TYR A 16 8.93 -21.16 10.86
C TYR A 16 8.39 -19.99 11.70
N ARG A 17 7.12 -20.06 12.06
CA ARG A 17 6.48 -19.21 13.06
C ARG A 17 5.81 -20.12 14.08
N ASP A 18 6.07 -19.94 15.36
CA ASP A 18 5.50 -20.72 16.47
C ASP A 18 5.63 -22.25 16.30
N GLY A 19 6.69 -22.69 15.59
CA GLY A 19 6.96 -24.09 15.31
C GLY A 19 6.27 -24.65 14.07
N GLU A 20 5.45 -23.89 13.38
CA GLU A 20 4.84 -24.25 12.10
C GLU A 20 5.69 -23.78 10.92
N LEU A 21 5.85 -24.66 9.92
CA LEU A 21 6.53 -24.33 8.67
C LEU A 21 5.61 -23.42 7.82
N LEU A 22 6.04 -22.17 7.60
CA LEU A 22 5.33 -21.22 6.75
C LEU A 22 5.68 -21.37 5.27
N GLY A 23 6.89 -21.80 4.96
CA GLY A 23 7.35 -21.95 3.59
C GLY A 23 8.86 -22.05 3.48
N GLU A 24 9.31 -22.11 2.23
CA GLU A 24 10.73 -22.13 1.88
C GLU A 24 10.98 -21.03 0.83
N ALA A 25 12.13 -20.38 0.92
CA ALA A 25 12.57 -19.41 -0.08
C ALA A 25 14.08 -19.49 -0.29
N GLN A 26 14.54 -18.96 -1.42
CA GLN A 26 15.96 -18.81 -1.69
C GLN A 26 16.51 -17.61 -0.93
N LEU A 27 17.41 -17.87 0.01
CA LEU A 27 18.22 -16.83 0.62
C LEU A 27 19.39 -16.51 -0.31
N GLY A 28 19.58 -15.26 -0.65
CA GLY A 28 20.78 -14.78 -1.33
C GLY A 28 22.01 -14.81 -0.43
N PHE A 29 23.19 -14.54 -0.99
CA PHE A 29 24.38 -14.32 -0.19
C PHE A 29 24.18 -13.12 0.74
N LEU A 30 24.43 -13.30 2.04
CA LEU A 30 24.30 -12.26 3.05
C LEU A 30 25.61 -12.17 3.85
N ALA A 31 26.34 -11.08 3.66
CA ALA A 31 27.58 -10.82 4.40
C ALA A 31 27.31 -10.61 5.88
N ASP A 32 28.32 -10.75 6.72
CA ASP A 32 28.24 -10.37 8.13
C ASP A 32 27.90 -8.87 8.26
N GLY A 33 26.94 -8.53 9.13
CA GLY A 33 26.39 -7.20 9.31
C GLY A 33 25.48 -6.68 8.18
N ALA A 34 25.20 -7.49 7.14
CA ALA A 34 24.28 -7.11 6.09
C ALA A 34 22.82 -7.41 6.47
N GLU A 35 21.91 -6.59 5.93
CA GLU A 35 20.47 -6.73 6.14
C GLU A 35 19.77 -7.29 4.91
N THR A 36 18.69 -8.00 5.12
CA THR A 36 17.77 -8.43 4.06
C THR A 36 16.37 -8.60 4.62
N ASP A 37 15.37 -8.28 3.80
CA ASP A 37 13.97 -8.51 4.15
C ASP A 37 13.55 -9.93 3.80
N LEU A 38 12.88 -10.59 4.73
CA LEU A 38 12.39 -11.96 4.59
C LEU A 38 10.88 -11.99 4.81
N ALA A 39 10.13 -12.42 3.79
CA ALA A 39 8.69 -12.55 3.90
C ALA A 39 8.31 -13.87 4.59
N PHE A 40 7.64 -13.80 5.74
CA PHE A 40 7.16 -14.94 6.52
C PHE A 40 5.74 -15.37 6.17
N GLY A 41 5.27 -15.05 4.95
CA GLY A 41 3.93 -15.39 4.48
C GLY A 41 2.86 -14.41 4.91
N ALA A 42 1.60 -14.73 4.58
CA ALA A 42 0.45 -13.92 4.95
C ALA A 42 0.14 -14.03 6.44
N LEU A 43 -0.42 -12.97 7.01
CA LEU A 43 -1.00 -12.94 8.35
C LEU A 43 -2.52 -13.06 8.20
N ASP A 44 -3.08 -14.24 8.41
CA ASP A 44 -4.50 -14.52 8.17
C ASP A 44 -5.44 -13.70 9.08
N HIS A 45 -4.91 -13.22 10.21
CA HIS A 45 -5.63 -12.37 11.14
C HIS A 45 -5.62 -10.88 10.77
N LEU A 46 -4.84 -10.47 9.76
CA LEU A 46 -4.91 -9.13 9.18
C LEU A 46 -5.73 -9.17 7.89
N GLN A 47 -6.94 -8.62 7.95
CA GLN A 47 -7.85 -8.60 6.81
C GLN A 47 -7.82 -7.24 6.14
N LEU A 48 -7.58 -7.26 4.83
CA LEU A 48 -7.60 -6.07 3.98
C LEU A 48 -8.92 -6.02 3.20
N ASP A 49 -9.57 -4.86 3.18
CA ASP A 49 -10.73 -4.59 2.32
C ASP A 49 -10.47 -3.34 1.47
N TRP A 50 -11.01 -3.34 0.26
CA TRP A 50 -10.90 -2.24 -0.67
C TRP A 50 -12.24 -2.01 -1.38
N ARG A 51 -12.72 -0.76 -1.41
CA ARG A 51 -13.99 -0.39 -2.03
C ARG A 51 -13.86 0.85 -2.90
N ASP A 52 -14.35 0.75 -4.13
CA ASP A 52 -14.53 1.89 -5.03
C ASP A 52 -15.90 2.53 -4.73
N LEU A 53 -15.89 3.68 -4.08
CA LEU A 53 -17.10 4.44 -3.72
C LEU A 53 -17.63 5.26 -4.90
N SER A 54 -16.82 5.56 -5.90
CA SER A 54 -17.22 6.36 -7.06
C SER A 54 -18.31 5.68 -7.89
N ARG A 55 -18.44 4.36 -7.80
CA ARG A 55 -19.50 3.59 -8.48
C ARG A 55 -20.88 3.80 -7.85
N ASP A 56 -20.93 4.05 -6.55
CA ASP A 56 -22.17 4.19 -5.81
C ASP A 56 -22.71 5.63 -5.88
N GLU A 57 -21.83 6.60 -6.07
CA GLU A 57 -22.20 8.03 -6.09
C GLU A 57 -22.60 8.57 -7.46
N GLY A 58 -22.33 7.84 -8.55
CA GLY A 58 -22.83 8.14 -9.90
C GLY A 58 -22.45 9.52 -10.46
N GLN A 59 -21.35 10.11 -9.99
CA GLN A 59 -20.98 11.47 -10.35
C GLN A 59 -19.98 11.53 -11.50
N THR A 60 -20.50 11.94 -12.64
CA THR A 60 -19.69 12.50 -13.72
C THR A 60 -20.07 14.00 -13.80
N GLY A 61 -19.21 14.87 -13.29
CA GLY A 61 -19.39 16.30 -13.39
C GLY A 61 -18.78 16.83 -14.69
N ILE A 62 -19.58 17.46 -15.55
CA ILE A 62 -19.10 18.19 -16.73
C ILE A 62 -19.28 19.67 -16.41
N PHE A 63 -18.20 20.42 -16.22
CA PHE A 63 -18.28 21.89 -16.22
C PHE A 63 -16.99 22.53 -16.76
N THR A 64 -17.13 23.38 -17.78
CA THR A 64 -16.26 24.45 -18.31
C THR A 64 -14.85 24.02 -18.78
N SER A 65 -14.55 24.19 -20.05
CA SER A 65 -13.25 24.17 -20.75
C SER A 65 -12.20 23.13 -20.28
N ALA A 66 -12.52 22.30 -19.32
CA ALA A 66 -11.78 21.16 -18.84
C ALA A 66 -12.76 20.03 -18.50
N ASP A 67 -12.35 18.80 -18.80
CA ASP A 67 -13.04 17.61 -18.35
C ASP A 67 -12.54 17.27 -16.95
N THR A 68 -13.45 16.93 -16.04
CA THR A 68 -13.10 16.52 -14.68
C THR A 68 -13.68 15.17 -14.33
N GLN A 69 -12.93 14.38 -13.57
CA GLN A 69 -13.40 13.12 -13.02
C GLN A 69 -13.04 13.02 -11.55
N MET A 70 -14.05 12.75 -10.73
CA MET A 70 -13.84 12.47 -9.31
C MET A 70 -13.86 10.96 -9.07
N ARG A 71 -13.01 10.52 -8.17
CA ARG A 71 -12.98 9.14 -7.66
C ARG A 71 -12.83 9.15 -6.15
N ALA A 72 -13.53 8.23 -5.51
CA ALA A 72 -13.42 7.99 -4.09
C ALA A 72 -13.18 6.51 -3.83
N VAL A 73 -12.20 6.21 -2.99
CA VAL A 73 -11.81 4.85 -2.62
C VAL A 73 -11.66 4.77 -1.12
N GLU A 74 -12.10 3.68 -0.54
CA GLU A 74 -11.77 3.31 0.84
C GLU A 74 -10.94 2.03 0.84
N PHE A 75 -9.89 2.02 1.64
CA PHE A 75 -9.15 0.83 1.97
C PHE A 75 -9.00 0.72 3.48
N SER A 76 -9.14 -0.49 3.99
CA SER A 76 -9.11 -0.74 5.42
C SER A 76 -8.30 -1.98 5.77
N VAL A 77 -7.78 -1.99 6.98
CA VAL A 77 -7.14 -3.14 7.59
C VAL A 77 -7.79 -3.41 8.93
N GLU A 78 -8.13 -4.67 9.18
CA GLU A 78 -8.70 -5.16 10.42
C GLU A 78 -7.76 -6.18 11.07
N ASN A 79 -7.53 -6.02 12.37
CA ASN A 79 -6.86 -7.02 13.20
C ASN A 79 -7.91 -7.91 13.86
N THR A 80 -8.02 -9.16 13.42
CA THR A 80 -8.97 -10.14 13.98
C THR A 80 -8.35 -11.02 15.06
N SER A 81 -7.09 -10.78 15.44
CA SER A 81 -6.42 -11.48 16.54
C SER A 81 -6.82 -10.92 17.92
N ASP A 82 -6.33 -11.55 18.97
CA ASP A 82 -6.51 -11.14 20.37
C ASP A 82 -5.28 -10.37 20.92
N GLU A 83 -4.31 -10.07 20.07
CA GLU A 83 -3.12 -9.28 20.39
C GLU A 83 -3.07 -8.00 19.52
N ALA A 84 -2.38 -6.97 20.02
CA ALA A 84 -2.15 -5.76 19.23
C ALA A 84 -1.09 -6.00 18.16
N GLU A 85 -1.32 -5.47 16.96
CA GLU A 85 -0.43 -5.64 15.80
C GLU A 85 0.12 -4.30 15.31
N GLU A 86 1.41 -4.26 15.00
CA GLU A 86 2.04 -3.15 14.29
C GLU A 86 2.02 -3.45 12.78
N VAL A 87 1.34 -2.60 12.02
CA VAL A 87 1.09 -2.80 10.59
C VAL A 87 1.62 -1.61 9.81
N ARG A 88 2.44 -1.89 8.81
CA ARG A 88 2.79 -0.91 7.78
C ARG A 88 1.91 -1.13 6.54
N LEU A 89 0.91 -0.26 6.38
CA LEU A 89 -0.01 -0.31 5.25
C LEU A 89 0.59 0.48 4.07
N LEU A 90 0.74 -0.17 2.93
CA LEU A 90 1.23 0.45 1.70
C LEU A 90 0.08 0.57 0.69
N TYR A 91 -0.04 1.73 0.06
CA TYR A 91 -1.00 1.96 -1.01
C TYR A 91 -0.43 2.86 -2.10
N ALA A 92 -0.67 2.49 -3.36
CA ALA A 92 -0.27 3.30 -4.49
C ALA A 92 -1.36 4.34 -4.79
N VAL A 93 -1.06 5.62 -4.55
CA VAL A 93 -1.94 6.75 -4.91
C VAL A 93 -1.65 7.21 -6.33
N PRO A 94 -2.65 7.73 -7.06
CA PRO A 94 -2.43 8.26 -8.39
C PRO A 94 -1.52 9.50 -8.35
N PHE A 95 -0.78 9.70 -9.43
CA PHE A 95 0.02 10.90 -9.66
C PHE A 95 -0.03 11.29 -11.14
N ALA A 96 0.09 12.59 -11.43
CA ALA A 96 0.13 13.10 -12.80
C ALA A 96 1.56 12.96 -13.38
N GLU A 97 1.65 12.43 -14.61
CA GLU A 97 2.88 12.39 -15.39
C GLU A 97 2.90 13.45 -16.50
N GLN A 98 1.73 13.93 -16.90
CA GLN A 98 1.53 14.94 -17.95
C GLN A 98 1.29 16.30 -17.31
N GLU A 99 1.85 17.36 -17.92
CA GLU A 99 1.73 18.73 -17.39
C GLU A 99 0.30 19.25 -17.46
N GLU A 100 -0.48 18.76 -18.44
CA GLU A 100 -1.87 19.15 -18.65
C GLU A 100 -2.87 18.45 -17.75
N LEU A 101 -2.44 17.37 -17.06
CA LEU A 101 -3.27 16.64 -16.11
C LEU A 101 -3.05 17.21 -14.70
N GLU A 102 -4.05 17.92 -14.21
CA GLU A 102 -4.10 18.34 -12.81
C GLU A 102 -4.72 17.24 -11.96
N LEU A 103 -4.16 17.02 -10.77
CA LEU A 103 -4.62 16.04 -9.82
C LEU A 103 -4.68 16.66 -8.44
N ASP A 104 -5.87 16.66 -7.85
CA ASP A 104 -6.10 17.03 -6.45
C ASP A 104 -6.41 15.76 -5.65
N LEU A 105 -5.58 15.49 -4.63
CA LEU A 105 -5.64 14.29 -3.81
C LEU A 105 -5.87 14.64 -2.36
N ASP A 106 -7.00 14.19 -1.81
CA ASP A 106 -7.32 14.28 -0.39
C ASP A 106 -7.29 12.88 0.26
N LEU A 107 -6.60 12.80 1.39
CA LEU A 107 -6.46 11.58 2.18
C LEU A 107 -7.00 11.83 3.58
N SER A 108 -7.96 11.03 4.03
CA SER A 108 -8.55 11.16 5.37
C SER A 108 -7.54 10.97 6.51
N VAL A 109 -6.43 10.28 6.22
CA VAL A 109 -5.29 10.09 7.14
C VAL A 109 -4.02 10.46 6.40
N THR A 110 -3.23 11.36 6.97
CA THR A 110 -1.92 11.73 6.42
C THR A 110 -0.97 10.53 6.45
N PRO A 111 -0.29 10.17 5.33
CA PRO A 111 0.69 9.10 5.35
C PRO A 111 1.95 9.49 6.13
N ASP A 112 2.56 8.52 6.80
CA ASP A 112 3.82 8.66 7.53
C ASP A 112 5.02 8.76 6.60
N ALA A 113 4.95 8.09 5.44
CA ALA A 113 5.96 8.18 4.39
C ALA A 113 5.32 8.22 2.99
N ARG A 114 6.02 8.91 2.07
CA ARG A 114 5.65 9.01 0.66
C ARG A 114 6.79 8.53 -0.21
N ASP A 115 6.45 8.06 -1.41
CA ASP A 115 7.41 7.55 -2.40
C ASP A 115 8.36 6.49 -1.80
N VAL A 116 7.75 5.54 -1.08
CA VAL A 116 8.45 4.49 -0.34
C VAL A 116 9.33 3.67 -1.28
N ASP A 117 10.57 3.42 -0.85
CA ASP A 117 11.59 2.69 -1.62
C ASP A 117 11.86 3.29 -3.02
N GLY A 118 11.65 4.61 -3.16
CA GLY A 118 11.81 5.31 -4.43
C GLY A 118 10.70 5.04 -5.45
N GLN A 119 9.63 4.36 -5.04
CA GLN A 119 8.46 4.11 -5.88
C GLN A 119 7.50 5.30 -5.77
N ARG A 120 7.45 6.10 -6.84
CA ARG A 120 6.58 7.27 -6.92
C ARG A 120 5.12 6.90 -6.70
N GLY A 121 4.43 7.66 -5.83
CA GLY A 121 3.03 7.45 -5.49
C GLY A 121 2.78 6.37 -4.45
N VAL A 122 3.77 5.55 -4.06
CA VAL A 122 3.58 4.58 -2.99
C VAL A 122 3.69 5.29 -1.63
N HIS A 123 2.59 5.30 -0.89
CA HIS A 123 2.51 5.88 0.45
C HIS A 123 2.44 4.80 1.51
N ALA A 124 2.95 5.11 2.70
CA ALA A 124 2.91 4.22 3.85
C ALA A 124 2.23 4.87 5.05
N TRP A 125 1.47 4.06 5.78
CA TRP A 125 0.89 4.38 7.09
C TRP A 125 1.38 3.36 8.10
N GLU A 126 1.97 3.83 9.19
CA GLU A 126 2.39 3.02 10.32
C GLU A 126 1.23 2.99 11.33
N LEU A 127 0.61 1.83 11.49
CA LEU A 127 -0.60 1.66 12.28
C LEU A 127 -0.34 0.67 13.42
N THR A 128 -0.80 1.01 14.62
CA THR A 128 -0.98 0.03 15.69
C THR A 128 -2.47 -0.30 15.75
N LEU A 129 -2.81 -1.57 15.60
CA LEU A 129 -4.18 -2.06 15.61
C LEU A 129 -4.41 -2.88 16.88
N GLU A 130 -5.30 -2.41 17.74
CA GLU A 130 -5.76 -3.18 18.88
C GLU A 130 -6.58 -4.41 18.44
N PRO A 131 -6.76 -5.43 19.29
CA PRO A 131 -7.63 -6.57 19.02
C PRO A 131 -9.03 -6.17 18.54
N GLY A 132 -9.43 -6.66 17.36
CA GLY A 132 -10.71 -6.35 16.73
C GLY A 132 -10.82 -4.94 16.16
N GLU A 133 -9.72 -4.18 16.11
CA GLU A 133 -9.73 -2.84 15.54
C GLU A 133 -9.66 -2.86 14.02
N THR A 134 -10.47 -2.01 13.39
CA THR A 134 -10.43 -1.73 11.95
C THR A 134 -9.99 -0.28 11.74
N ARG A 135 -9.01 -0.06 10.90
CA ARG A 135 -8.61 1.26 10.41
C ARG A 135 -9.00 1.40 8.97
N THR A 136 -9.70 2.49 8.67
CA THR A 136 -10.15 2.84 7.32
C THR A 136 -9.48 4.13 6.88
N ILE A 137 -8.95 4.14 5.67
CA ILE A 137 -8.40 5.32 5.01
C ILE A 137 -9.25 5.56 3.77
N ARG A 138 -9.76 6.79 3.65
CA ARG A 138 -10.46 7.26 2.47
C ARG A 138 -9.53 8.12 1.64
N MET A 139 -9.54 7.90 0.34
CA MET A 139 -8.87 8.68 -0.67
C MET A 139 -9.92 9.24 -1.62
N ASP A 140 -9.99 10.56 -1.71
CA ASP A 140 -10.74 11.29 -2.73
C ASP A 140 -9.75 11.90 -3.70
N VAL A 141 -9.98 11.73 -4.99
CA VAL A 141 -9.12 12.27 -6.04
C VAL A 141 -9.96 12.92 -7.14
N GLU A 142 -9.60 14.14 -7.50
CA GLU A 142 -10.15 14.85 -8.66
C GLU A 142 -9.07 14.95 -9.73
N PHE A 143 -9.40 14.46 -10.93
CA PHE A 143 -8.61 14.62 -12.12
C PHE A 143 -9.22 15.72 -12.98
N SER A 144 -8.40 16.64 -13.51
CA SER A 144 -8.81 17.67 -14.45
C SER A 144 -7.85 17.71 -15.63
N TRP A 145 -8.38 17.72 -16.86
CA TRP A 145 -7.60 17.74 -18.10
C TRP A 145 -8.30 18.58 -19.17
N PRO A 146 -7.60 19.02 -20.24
CA PRO A 146 -8.18 19.83 -21.31
C PRO A 146 -9.35 19.15 -22.02
N GLU A 147 -10.39 19.94 -22.37
CA GLU A 147 -11.56 19.46 -23.09
C GLU A 147 -11.19 18.77 -24.42
N GLY A 148 -11.75 17.58 -24.63
CA GLY A 148 -11.57 16.79 -25.85
C GLY A 148 -10.38 15.82 -25.80
N GLU A 149 -9.63 15.77 -24.72
CA GLU A 149 -8.64 14.74 -24.45
C GLU A 149 -9.27 13.58 -23.67
N VAL A 150 -8.67 12.40 -23.74
CA VAL A 150 -9.16 11.21 -23.06
C VAL A 150 -8.20 10.83 -21.95
N LEU A 151 -8.70 10.77 -20.72
CA LEU A 151 -7.94 10.26 -19.60
C LEU A 151 -7.75 8.73 -19.73
N ASP A 152 -6.52 8.29 -19.99
CA ASP A 152 -6.14 6.87 -19.90
C ASP A 152 -5.55 6.60 -18.53
N TRP A 153 -6.42 6.22 -17.60
CA TRP A 153 -6.01 5.85 -16.26
C TRP A 153 -6.13 4.34 -16.06
N ARG A 154 -5.03 3.74 -15.61
CA ARG A 154 -4.98 2.32 -15.23
C ARG A 154 -4.74 2.24 -13.72
N PRO A 155 -5.65 1.55 -12.99
CA PRO A 155 -5.49 1.33 -11.57
C PRO A 155 -4.35 0.36 -11.25
#